data_3e1ddc05b4c7040e2d114e643eff1652
#
_entry.id   3e1ddc05b4c7040e2d114e643eff1652
#
_cell.length_a   1.000
_cell.length_b   1.000
_cell.length_c   1.000
_cell.angle_alpha   90.00
_cell.angle_beta   90.00
_cell.angle_gamma   90.00
#
_symmetry.space_group_name_H-M   'P 1'
#
loop_
_entity.id
_entity.type
_entity.pdbx_description
1 polymer ?
#
loop_
_entity_poly.entity_id
_entity_poly.type
_entity_poly.pdbx_seq_one_letter_code
_entity_poly.pdbx_strand_id
1 'polypeptide(L)'
;VLVYATSAVPFAIFQLRSAFDAIPKDLEEAAMVDGATRFGAFRRVVLPTVRPSLAITFLFAFMTAWNEFILAAPFLNREENYTLPVVLQRYVGEHAAQWGHFAAGAILVSVPVMALFYWLQRNLVGGLTAGGVKG
;
A
#
# COMPACT_ATOMS: atom_id res chain seq x y z
N VAL A 1 -13.58 2.52 7.74
CA VAL A 1 -12.74 3.26 6.78
C VAL A 1 -11.92 4.34 7.48
N LEU A 2 -12.51 5.26 8.26
CA LEU A 2 -11.79 6.38 8.89
C LEU A 2 -10.66 5.91 9.83
N VAL A 3 -10.90 4.89 10.66
CA VAL A 3 -9.91 4.34 11.59
C VAL A 3 -8.69 3.80 10.85
N TYR A 4 -8.89 3.06 9.75
CA TYR A 4 -7.80 2.52 8.93
C TYR A 4 -7.02 3.63 8.20
N ALA A 5 -7.73 4.65 7.72
CA ALA A 5 -7.07 5.81 7.13
C ALA A 5 -6.17 6.53 8.14
N THR A 6 -6.65 6.73 9.38
CA THR A 6 -5.86 7.35 10.44
C THR A 6 -4.58 6.58 10.77
N SER A 7 -4.65 5.24 10.78
CA SER A 7 -3.49 4.38 11.04
C SER A 7 -2.47 4.38 9.89
N ALA A 8 -2.93 4.50 8.63
CA ALA A 8 -2.06 4.49 7.45
C ALA A 8 -1.38 5.85 7.17
N VAL A 9 -2.02 6.98 7.54
CA VAL A 9 -1.56 8.34 7.24
C VAL A 9 -0.15 8.63 7.76
N PRO A 10 0.22 8.35 9.04
CA PRO A 10 1.56 8.66 9.54
C PRO A 10 2.66 7.98 8.73
N PHE A 11 2.48 6.70 8.43
CA PHE A 11 3.42 5.94 7.60
C PHE A 11 3.50 6.50 6.18
N ALA A 12 2.34 6.78 5.56
CA ALA A 12 2.29 7.32 4.20
C ALA A 12 3.00 8.68 4.11
N ILE A 13 2.78 9.57 5.08
CA ILE A 13 3.45 10.88 5.12
C ILE A 13 4.95 10.70 5.24
N PHE A 14 5.43 9.87 6.17
CA PHE A 14 6.86 9.64 6.38
C PHE A 14 7.52 9.07 5.12
N GLN A 15 6.93 8.04 4.54
CA GLN A 15 7.46 7.37 3.36
C GLN A 15 7.48 8.28 2.13
N LEU A 16 6.38 8.99 1.88
CA LEU A 16 6.28 9.88 0.72
C LEU A 16 7.15 11.13 0.88
N ARG A 17 7.21 11.71 2.08
CA ARG A 17 8.10 12.84 2.34
C ARG A 17 9.55 12.48 2.01
N SER A 18 10.05 11.34 2.51
CA SER A 18 11.40 10.88 2.20
C SER A 18 11.63 10.71 0.69
N ALA A 19 10.63 10.19 -0.03
CA ALA A 19 10.71 10.01 -1.48
C ALA A 19 10.73 11.34 -2.24
N PHE A 20 9.95 12.33 -1.82
CA PHE A 20 9.95 13.66 -2.41
C PHE A 20 11.23 14.44 -2.09
N ASP A 21 11.72 14.36 -0.85
CA ASP A 21 12.93 15.03 -0.42
C ASP A 21 14.20 14.49 -1.14
N ALA A 22 14.14 13.25 -1.63
CA ALA A 22 15.22 12.63 -2.40
C ALA A 22 15.32 13.12 -3.86
N ILE A 23 14.32 13.86 -4.37
CA ILE A 23 14.34 14.38 -5.74
C ILE A 23 15.22 15.63 -5.80
N PRO A 24 16.24 15.68 -6.69
CA PRO A 24 17.03 16.89 -6.91
C PRO A 24 16.12 18.03 -7.40
N LYS A 25 16.24 19.21 -6.80
CA LYS A 25 15.47 20.40 -7.19
C LYS A 25 15.78 20.84 -8.62
N ASP A 26 16.99 20.58 -9.08
CA ASP A 26 17.46 20.90 -10.44
C ASP A 26 16.56 20.30 -11.51
N LEU A 27 15.94 19.14 -11.27
CA LEU A 27 15.01 18.51 -12.21
C LEU A 27 13.72 19.32 -12.37
N GLU A 28 13.20 19.87 -11.29
CA GLU A 28 12.02 20.73 -11.32
C GLU A 28 12.35 22.08 -11.95
N GLU A 29 13.49 22.66 -11.62
CA GLU A 29 13.97 23.92 -12.16
C GLU A 29 14.24 23.81 -13.67
N ALA A 30 14.88 22.74 -14.13
CA ALA A 30 15.11 22.50 -15.56
C ALA A 30 13.78 22.42 -16.32
N ALA A 31 12.77 21.71 -15.80
CA ALA A 31 11.46 21.65 -16.44
C ALA A 31 10.78 23.03 -16.51
N MET A 32 10.99 23.89 -15.51
CA MET A 32 10.46 25.26 -15.54
C MET A 32 11.20 26.15 -16.54
N VAL A 33 12.51 25.97 -16.71
CA VAL A 33 13.30 26.66 -17.76
C VAL A 33 12.81 26.25 -19.16
N ASP A 34 12.41 24.99 -19.34
CA ASP A 34 11.80 24.47 -20.57
C ASP A 34 10.35 24.96 -20.79
N GLY A 35 9.86 25.88 -19.95
CA GLY A 35 8.54 26.51 -20.08
C GLY A 35 7.40 25.77 -19.41
N ALA A 36 7.68 24.76 -18.57
CA ALA A 36 6.64 24.14 -17.78
C ALA A 36 6.21 25.06 -16.62
N THR A 37 4.92 25.07 -16.32
CA THR A 37 4.43 25.65 -15.05
C THR A 37 4.85 24.76 -13.87
N ARG A 38 4.84 25.26 -12.62
CA ARG A 38 5.14 24.47 -11.43
C ARG A 38 4.29 23.19 -11.34
N PHE A 39 3.00 23.28 -11.64
CA PHE A 39 2.13 22.11 -11.70
C PHE A 39 2.48 21.17 -12.87
N GLY A 40 2.91 21.74 -14.00
CA GLY A 40 3.41 20.98 -15.15
C GLY A 40 4.67 20.20 -14.81
N ALA A 41 5.65 20.82 -14.15
CA ALA A 41 6.88 20.17 -13.69
C ALA A 41 6.56 19.07 -12.66
N PHE A 42 5.70 19.34 -11.68
CA PHE A 42 5.25 18.33 -10.73
C PHE A 42 4.65 17.09 -11.42
N ARG A 43 3.73 17.30 -12.36
CA ARG A 43 3.01 16.19 -13.00
C ARG A 43 3.90 15.40 -13.99
N ARG A 44 4.81 16.09 -14.70
CA ARG A 44 5.61 15.47 -15.77
C ARG A 44 6.96 14.93 -15.29
N VAL A 45 7.51 15.49 -14.21
CA VAL A 45 8.85 15.14 -13.71
C VAL A 45 8.75 14.52 -12.32
N VAL A 46 8.24 15.27 -11.33
CA VAL A 46 8.25 14.85 -9.92
C VAL A 46 7.38 13.61 -9.71
N LEU A 47 6.12 13.65 -10.11
CA LEU A 47 5.17 12.57 -9.88
C LEU A 47 5.57 11.23 -10.53
N PRO A 48 6.08 11.18 -11.79
CA PRO A 48 6.61 9.95 -12.35
C PRO A 48 7.83 9.39 -11.60
N THR A 49 8.70 10.25 -11.10
CA THR A 49 9.90 9.85 -10.34
C THR A 49 9.55 9.18 -9.01
N VAL A 50 8.50 9.63 -8.31
CA VAL A 50 8.06 9.02 -7.04
C VAL A 50 7.05 7.88 -7.20
N ARG A 51 6.67 7.50 -8.41
CA ARG A 51 5.73 6.37 -8.65
C ARG A 51 6.11 5.09 -7.90
N PRO A 52 7.38 4.65 -7.86
CA PRO A 52 7.75 3.46 -7.09
C PRO A 52 7.41 3.60 -5.61
N SER A 53 7.71 4.75 -5.01
CA SER A 53 7.42 5.02 -3.60
C SER A 53 5.92 5.11 -3.33
N LEU A 54 5.14 5.67 -4.25
CA LEU A 54 3.68 5.66 -4.19
C LEU A 54 3.12 4.23 -4.24
N ALA A 55 3.67 3.38 -5.10
CA ALA A 55 3.26 1.98 -5.21
C ALA A 55 3.55 1.20 -3.93
N ILE A 56 4.73 1.41 -3.33
CA ILE A 56 5.11 0.80 -2.04
C ILE A 56 4.17 1.28 -0.94
N THR A 57 3.96 2.60 -0.81
CA THR A 57 3.09 3.19 0.21
C THR A 57 1.66 2.65 0.09
N PHE A 58 1.14 2.58 -1.14
CA PHE A 58 -0.19 2.04 -1.40
C PHE A 58 -0.29 0.55 -1.02
N LEU A 59 0.71 -0.26 -1.39
CA LEU A 59 0.74 -1.68 -1.06
C LEU A 59 0.73 -1.90 0.46
N PHE A 60 1.58 -1.17 1.20
CA PHE A 60 1.62 -1.28 2.66
C PHE A 60 0.33 -0.83 3.32
N ALA A 61 -0.25 0.30 2.89
CA ALA A 61 -1.53 0.78 3.40
C ALA A 61 -2.65 -0.23 3.14
N PHE A 62 -2.68 -0.82 1.93
CA PHE A 62 -3.63 -1.87 1.59
C PHE A 62 -3.44 -3.11 2.47
N MET A 63 -2.21 -3.61 2.60
CA MET A 63 -1.93 -4.80 3.41
C MET A 63 -2.28 -4.60 4.89
N THR A 64 -1.99 -3.41 5.43
CA THR A 64 -2.33 -3.07 6.82
C THR A 64 -3.85 -3.08 7.03
N ALA A 65 -4.60 -2.45 6.13
CA ALA A 65 -6.06 -2.42 6.22
C ALA A 65 -6.70 -3.79 5.92
N TRP A 66 -6.12 -4.55 4.98
CA TRP A 66 -6.62 -5.86 4.57
C TRP A 66 -6.47 -6.93 5.66
N ASN A 67 -5.35 -6.91 6.37
CA ASN A 67 -5.06 -7.87 7.44
C ASN A 67 -5.54 -7.41 8.82
N GLU A 68 -6.20 -6.24 8.90
CA GLU A 68 -6.61 -5.68 10.16
C GLU A 68 -7.74 -6.51 10.78
N PHE A 69 -7.54 -6.95 12.00
CA PHE A 69 -8.46 -7.76 12.80
C PHE A 69 -8.78 -7.11 14.14
N ILE A 70 -7.78 -6.54 14.80
CA ILE A 70 -7.86 -6.11 16.20
C ILE A 70 -8.91 -5.01 16.39
N LEU A 71 -8.97 -4.07 15.44
CA LEU A 71 -9.96 -2.99 15.47
C LEU A 71 -11.30 -3.43 14.87
N ALA A 72 -11.27 -4.29 13.85
CA ALA A 72 -12.49 -4.75 13.18
C ALA A 72 -13.36 -5.61 14.12
N ALA A 73 -12.76 -6.53 14.86
CA ALA A 73 -13.48 -7.49 15.71
C ALA A 73 -14.42 -6.83 16.75
N PRO A 74 -14.01 -5.81 17.53
CA PRO A 74 -14.91 -5.17 18.50
C PRO A 74 -15.91 -4.18 17.88
N PHE A 75 -15.64 -3.63 16.69
CA PHE A 75 -16.53 -2.66 16.06
C PHE A 75 -17.59 -3.29 15.14
N LEU A 76 -17.36 -4.51 14.68
CA LEU A 76 -18.27 -5.18 13.78
C LEU A 76 -19.12 -6.20 14.55
N ASN A 77 -20.40 -5.86 14.81
CA ASN A 77 -21.31 -6.67 15.60
C ASN A 77 -22.29 -7.51 14.76
N ARG A 78 -22.29 -7.31 13.43
CA ARG A 78 -23.18 -8.03 12.50
C ARG A 78 -22.36 -8.89 11.55
N GLU A 79 -22.77 -10.13 11.36
CA GLU A 79 -22.04 -11.09 10.50
C GLU A 79 -21.90 -10.62 9.04
N GLU A 80 -22.92 -9.92 8.54
CA GLU A 80 -22.92 -9.33 7.19
C GLU A 80 -21.83 -8.28 6.96
N ASN A 81 -21.28 -7.70 8.03
CA ASN A 81 -20.26 -6.64 7.98
C ASN A 81 -18.85 -7.15 8.34
N TYR A 82 -18.68 -8.43 8.64
CA TYR A 82 -17.38 -8.94 9.05
C TYR A 82 -16.34 -8.84 7.94
N THR A 83 -15.13 -8.45 8.30
CA THR A 83 -13.97 -8.56 7.43
C THR A 83 -13.49 -10.01 7.35
N LEU A 84 -12.77 -10.35 6.28
CA LEU A 84 -12.25 -11.71 6.10
C LEU A 84 -11.40 -12.21 7.27
N PRO A 85 -10.48 -11.42 7.87
CA PRO A 85 -9.76 -11.83 9.07
C PRO A 85 -10.67 -12.15 10.26
N VAL A 86 -11.75 -11.39 10.47
CA VAL A 86 -12.73 -11.64 11.54
C VAL A 86 -13.48 -12.95 11.30
N VAL A 87 -13.87 -13.23 10.06
CA VAL A 87 -14.51 -14.50 9.69
C VAL A 87 -13.55 -15.68 9.90
N LEU A 88 -12.29 -15.55 9.44
CA LEU A 88 -11.30 -16.61 9.59
C LEU A 88 -11.04 -16.98 11.04
N GLN A 89 -10.99 -16.01 11.94
CA GLN A 89 -10.79 -16.26 13.36
C GLN A 89 -11.88 -17.17 13.97
N ARG A 90 -13.11 -17.10 13.47
CA ARG A 90 -14.21 -17.94 13.95
C ARG A 90 -14.05 -19.43 13.63
N TYR A 91 -13.34 -19.75 12.55
CA TYR A 91 -13.05 -21.15 12.21
C TYR A 91 -11.96 -21.79 13.10
N VAL A 92 -11.25 -20.99 13.90
CA VAL A 92 -10.20 -21.43 14.83
C VAL A 92 -10.68 -21.32 16.30
N GLY A 93 -11.99 -21.33 16.54
CA GLY A 93 -12.59 -21.22 17.88
C GLY A 93 -12.23 -22.40 18.80
N GLU A 94 -12.33 -22.17 20.12
CA GLU A 94 -11.84 -23.07 21.18
C GLU A 94 -12.46 -24.49 21.21
N HIS A 95 -13.63 -24.70 20.61
CA HIS A 95 -14.39 -25.95 20.77
C HIS A 95 -14.42 -26.85 19.53
N ALA A 96 -14.15 -26.33 18.34
CA ALA A 96 -14.08 -27.12 17.10
C ALA A 96 -13.32 -26.34 16.01
N ALA A 97 -12.02 -26.49 15.94
CA ALA A 97 -11.23 -25.87 14.87
C ALA A 97 -11.53 -26.53 13.52
N GLN A 98 -12.11 -25.77 12.60
CA GLN A 98 -12.38 -26.20 11.24
C GLN A 98 -11.21 -25.84 10.31
N TRP A 99 -10.10 -26.55 10.48
CA TRP A 99 -8.84 -26.24 9.78
C TRP A 99 -8.97 -26.23 8.25
N GLY A 100 -9.85 -27.07 7.68
CA GLY A 100 -10.09 -27.09 6.24
C GLY A 100 -10.71 -25.78 5.74
N HIS A 101 -11.74 -25.27 6.42
CA HIS A 101 -12.38 -24.00 6.08
C HIS A 101 -11.44 -22.82 6.31
N PHE A 102 -10.69 -22.85 7.40
CA PHE A 102 -9.66 -21.85 7.68
C PHE A 102 -8.61 -21.79 6.57
N ALA A 103 -8.07 -22.95 6.14
CA ALA A 103 -7.07 -23.01 5.08
C ALA A 103 -7.62 -22.51 3.73
N ALA A 104 -8.85 -22.94 3.37
CA ALA A 104 -9.51 -22.45 2.16
C ALA A 104 -9.74 -20.92 2.19
N GLY A 105 -10.19 -20.39 3.32
CA GLY A 105 -10.37 -18.97 3.52
C GLY A 105 -9.05 -18.20 3.47
N ALA A 106 -7.97 -18.73 4.04
CA ALA A 106 -6.63 -18.13 3.99
C ALA A 106 -6.11 -18.02 2.54
N ILE A 107 -6.35 -19.03 1.71
CA ILE A 107 -6.02 -18.98 0.29
C ILE A 107 -6.83 -17.85 -0.39
N LEU A 108 -8.14 -17.79 -0.17
CA LEU A 108 -8.99 -16.74 -0.75
C LEU A 108 -8.55 -15.34 -0.34
N VAL A 109 -8.19 -15.14 0.93
CA VAL A 109 -7.67 -13.84 1.44
C VAL A 109 -6.35 -13.47 0.77
N SER A 110 -5.51 -14.44 0.44
CA SER A 110 -4.20 -14.20 -0.18
C SER A 110 -4.31 -13.76 -1.66
N VAL A 111 -5.34 -14.19 -2.38
CA VAL A 111 -5.51 -13.91 -3.82
C VAL A 111 -5.49 -12.40 -4.14
N PRO A 112 -6.28 -11.53 -3.48
CA PRO A 112 -6.25 -10.09 -3.78
C PRO A 112 -4.90 -9.44 -3.50
N VAL A 113 -4.21 -9.88 -2.45
CA VAL A 113 -2.88 -9.38 -2.09
C VAL A 113 -1.86 -9.76 -3.15
N MET A 114 -1.86 -11.03 -3.57
CA MET A 114 -0.97 -11.50 -4.64
C MET A 114 -1.25 -10.81 -5.98
N ALA A 115 -2.53 -10.65 -6.33
CA ALA A 115 -2.93 -9.96 -7.56
C ALA A 115 -2.47 -8.48 -7.55
N LEU A 116 -2.65 -7.78 -6.42
CA LEU A 116 -2.21 -6.42 -6.25
C LEU A 116 -0.69 -6.31 -6.33
N PHE A 117 0.04 -7.20 -5.65
CA PHE A 117 1.50 -7.24 -5.70
C PHE A 117 1.99 -7.48 -7.14
N TYR A 118 1.42 -8.45 -7.84
CA TYR A 118 1.76 -8.75 -9.22
C TYR A 118 1.52 -7.55 -10.16
N TRP A 119 0.43 -6.82 -9.92
CA TRP A 119 0.14 -5.61 -10.70
C TRP A 119 1.11 -4.46 -10.41
N LEU A 120 1.52 -4.29 -9.13
CA LEU A 120 2.41 -3.21 -8.71
C LEU A 120 3.89 -3.50 -8.97
N GLN A 121 4.31 -4.77 -9.04
CA GLN A 121 5.73 -5.18 -9.12
C GLN A 121 6.49 -4.49 -10.28
N ARG A 122 5.83 -4.25 -11.41
CA ARG A 122 6.44 -3.54 -12.54
C ARG A 122 6.85 -2.10 -12.20
N ASN A 123 6.14 -1.46 -11.28
CA ASN A 123 6.47 -0.12 -10.81
C ASN A 123 7.56 -0.13 -9.72
N LEU A 124 7.71 -1.27 -9.01
CA LEU A 124 8.70 -1.45 -7.95
C LEU A 124 10.10 -1.69 -8.54
N VAL A 125 10.20 -2.51 -9.56
CA VAL A 125 11.50 -2.88 -10.19
C VAL A 125 12.14 -1.69 -10.90
N GLY A 126 11.36 -0.82 -11.54
CA GLY A 126 11.88 0.37 -12.22
C GLY A 126 12.60 1.38 -11.31
N GLY A 127 12.28 1.38 -9.99
CA GLY A 127 12.94 2.27 -9.02
C GLY A 127 14.26 1.72 -8.49
N LEU A 128 14.45 0.40 -8.46
CA LEU A 128 15.68 -0.23 -7.95
C LEU A 128 16.85 -0.12 -8.94
N THR A 129 16.57 -0.11 -10.24
CA THR A 129 17.60 0.00 -11.28
C THR A 129 18.12 1.43 -11.45
N ALA A 130 17.32 2.44 -11.13
CA ALA A 130 17.75 3.84 -11.18
C ALA A 130 18.67 4.26 -10.01
N GLY A 131 18.63 3.53 -8.88
CA GLY A 131 19.45 3.79 -7.70
C GLY A 131 20.73 2.94 -7.61
N GLY A 132 20.88 1.91 -8.45
CA GLY A 132 21.95 0.91 -8.35
C GLY A 132 23.23 1.21 -9.12
N VAL A 133 23.30 2.32 -9.87
CA VAL A 133 24.51 2.69 -10.63
C VAL A 133 25.19 3.88 -9.98
N LYS A 134 25.80 3.65 -8.81
CA LYS A 134 26.92 4.40 -8.28
C LYS A 134 28.03 3.40 -8.00
N GLY A 135 28.77 3.07 -9.01
CA GLY A 135 30.09 2.48 -8.98
C GLY A 135 31.04 3.45 -9.63
#